data_7a6be50bb32fd9873b5a7834ea79c097
#
_entry.id   7a6be50bb32fd9873b5a7834ea79c097
#
_cell.length_a   1.000
_cell.length_b   1.000
_cell.length_c   1.000
_cell.angle_alpha   90.00
_cell.angle_beta   90.00
_cell.angle_gamma   90.00
#
_symmetry.space_group_name_H-M   'P 1'
#
loop_
_entity.id
_entity.type
_entity.pdbx_description
1 polymer ?
#
loop_
_entity_poly.entity_id
_entity_poly.type
_entity_poly.pdbx_seq_one_letter_code
_entity_poly.pdbx_strand_id
1 'polypeptide(L)'
;MRWNLRRLTPFFFTITLFIVGPALTPIHAAEKYPAKPITIILPWAGGGLKNVLMRTLQPILEKELGVPIVIVEKPGSGGAVGWGTLQVEKPDGYTIAPGSSSIFGAHWVTKGRVDYRNFEPFATLTQDYFSITVNSESPWKTFDEFYKFVKANPGKVRAGSSGTGGIWHICLMAFNKAAGTQIVHVPFEGGGKAVVAVMGKHIESTIVTPGDMTATLPTGKLRILALGGPARNPFYPDVPTVKELGIDLVMGNWSGMVAPKGTPRERIQVLEKAFANASKNPQYVDFLQKNRVTNEYAGTEETRKDYFQTAETMLAFLKTLEKKP
;
A
#
# COMPACT_ATOMS: atom_id res chain seq x y z
N MET A 1 24.23 72.11 -79.74
CA MET A 1 24.11 70.67 -79.33
C MET A 1 24.76 70.61 -78.00
N ARG A 2 23.94 70.52 -76.88
CA ARG A 2 24.43 70.51 -75.50
C ARG A 2 24.31 69.08 -74.97
N TRP A 3 25.39 68.45 -74.53
CA TRP A 3 25.42 67.14 -73.95
C TRP A 3 25.31 67.31 -72.39
N ASN A 4 24.31 66.79 -71.81
CA ASN A 4 24.12 66.69 -70.37
C ASN A 4 24.78 65.42 -69.78
N LEU A 5 25.81 65.59 -68.98
CA LEU A 5 26.43 64.54 -68.18
C LEU A 5 25.59 64.33 -66.92
N ARG A 6 24.97 63.21 -66.86
CA ARG A 6 24.32 62.75 -65.60
C ARG A 6 25.37 62.16 -64.66
N ARG A 7 25.42 62.75 -63.48
CA ARG A 7 26.27 62.26 -62.37
C ARG A 7 25.73 60.94 -61.82
N LEU A 8 26.54 59.85 -61.79
CA LEU A 8 26.33 58.59 -61.12
C LEU A 8 26.80 58.76 -59.68
N THR A 9 25.89 58.67 -58.72
CA THR A 9 26.18 58.57 -57.28
C THR A 9 26.42 57.08 -56.91
N PRO A 10 27.55 56.74 -56.25
CA PRO A 10 27.75 55.37 -55.77
C PRO A 10 26.88 55.06 -54.56
N PHE A 11 26.11 53.99 -54.65
CA PHE A 11 25.32 53.44 -53.54
C PHE A 11 26.26 52.56 -52.71
N PHE A 12 26.62 53.01 -51.51
CA PHE A 12 27.33 52.19 -50.53
C PHE A 12 26.34 51.21 -49.90
N PHE A 13 26.46 49.90 -50.19
CA PHE A 13 25.71 48.85 -49.54
C PHE A 13 26.44 48.47 -48.24
N THR A 14 25.96 48.93 -47.09
CA THR A 14 26.51 48.57 -45.80
C THR A 14 25.99 47.19 -45.44
N ILE A 15 26.79 46.14 -45.55
CA ILE A 15 26.48 44.79 -45.09
C ILE A 15 26.64 44.77 -43.55
N THR A 16 25.52 44.80 -42.82
CA THR A 16 25.49 44.61 -41.38
C THR A 16 25.58 43.12 -41.09
N LEU A 17 26.78 42.67 -40.65
CA LEU A 17 27.01 41.28 -40.25
C LEU A 17 26.37 41.06 -38.87
N PHE A 18 25.19 40.37 -38.81
CA PHE A 18 24.59 39.92 -37.58
C PHE A 18 25.38 38.71 -37.05
N ILE A 19 26.24 38.94 -36.05
CA ILE A 19 26.87 37.87 -35.29
C ILE A 19 25.81 37.30 -34.36
N VAL A 20 25.16 36.19 -34.77
CA VAL A 20 24.31 35.36 -33.89
C VAL A 20 25.26 34.61 -32.97
N GLY A 21 25.52 35.17 -31.78
CA GLY A 21 26.23 34.47 -30.72
C GLY A 21 25.41 33.22 -30.29
N PRO A 22 26.08 32.11 -29.93
CA PRO A 22 25.35 30.94 -29.39
C PRO A 22 24.57 31.38 -28.15
N ALA A 23 23.25 31.22 -28.16
CA ALA A 23 22.41 31.41 -26.98
C ALA A 23 22.86 30.38 -25.94
N LEU A 24 23.57 30.86 -24.91
CA LEU A 24 23.85 30.07 -23.71
C LEU A 24 22.50 29.76 -23.05
N THR A 25 21.93 28.60 -23.37
CA THR A 25 20.83 28.05 -22.58
C THR A 25 21.36 27.88 -21.17
N PRO A 26 20.68 28.45 -20.16
CA PRO A 26 21.10 28.25 -18.76
C PRO A 26 21.02 26.74 -18.50
N ILE A 27 22.15 26.13 -18.19
CA ILE A 27 22.19 24.78 -17.62
C ILE A 27 21.48 24.95 -16.27
N HIS A 28 20.19 24.57 -16.22
CA HIS A 28 19.50 24.39 -14.95
C HIS A 28 20.27 23.29 -14.22
N ALA A 29 21.10 23.70 -13.26
CA ALA A 29 21.66 22.74 -12.32
C ALA A 29 20.46 21.96 -11.76
N ALA A 30 20.45 20.64 -11.93
CA ALA A 30 19.37 19.79 -11.47
C ALA A 30 19.14 20.09 -9.98
N GLU A 31 17.97 20.62 -9.67
CA GLU A 31 17.62 21.02 -8.30
C GLU A 31 17.82 19.80 -7.39
N LYS A 32 18.63 19.97 -6.34
CA LYS A 32 18.93 18.86 -5.41
C LYS A 32 17.61 18.32 -4.83
N TYR A 33 17.27 17.10 -5.15
CA TYR A 33 16.10 16.42 -4.60
C TYR A 33 16.52 15.48 -3.46
N PRO A 34 15.79 15.49 -2.31
CA PRO A 34 14.76 16.46 -1.91
C PRO A 34 15.37 17.76 -1.34
N ALA A 35 14.69 18.91 -1.55
CA ALA A 35 15.07 20.22 -1.02
C ALA A 35 14.00 20.82 -0.08
N LYS A 36 12.87 20.15 0.11
CA LYS A 36 11.74 20.56 0.96
C LYS A 36 11.11 19.34 1.63
N PRO A 37 10.23 19.51 2.64
CA PRO A 37 9.58 18.39 3.31
C PRO A 37 8.84 17.47 2.33
N ILE A 38 8.86 16.14 2.63
CA ILE A 38 8.11 15.13 1.90
C ILE A 38 6.88 14.77 2.73
N THR A 39 5.71 14.74 2.09
CA THR A 39 4.44 14.35 2.70
C THR A 39 4.18 12.86 2.46
N ILE A 40 3.85 12.13 3.52
CA ILE A 40 3.36 10.75 3.45
C ILE A 40 1.87 10.75 3.80
N ILE A 41 1.01 10.46 2.80
CA ILE A 41 -0.43 10.31 3.02
C ILE A 41 -0.69 8.90 3.53
N LEU A 42 -1.19 8.77 4.78
CA LEU A 42 -1.62 7.49 5.35
C LEU A 42 -3.08 7.23 5.02
N PRO A 43 -3.41 6.15 4.26
CA PRO A 43 -4.78 5.83 3.86
C PRO A 43 -5.65 5.24 5.00
N TRP A 44 -5.10 5.08 6.19
CA TRP A 44 -5.77 4.47 7.34
C TRP A 44 -5.66 5.35 8.59
N ALA A 45 -6.66 5.23 9.48
CA ALA A 45 -6.64 5.88 10.79
C ALA A 45 -5.57 5.27 11.71
N GLY A 46 -5.19 6.03 12.74
CA GLY A 46 -4.23 5.61 13.76
C GLY A 46 -4.59 4.29 14.46
N GLY A 47 -3.59 3.65 15.07
CA GLY A 47 -3.73 2.43 15.88
C GLY A 47 -3.52 1.10 15.14
N GLY A 48 -3.48 1.07 13.81
CA GLY A 48 -3.10 -0.11 13.04
C GLY A 48 -1.59 -0.22 12.80
N LEU A 49 -1.11 -1.44 12.55
CA LEU A 49 0.30 -1.74 12.30
C LEU A 49 0.95 -0.81 11.27
N LYS A 50 0.28 -0.55 10.15
CA LYS A 50 0.82 0.29 9.06
C LYS A 50 1.03 1.74 9.47
N ASN A 51 0.18 2.28 10.34
CA ASN A 51 0.34 3.63 10.86
C ASN A 51 1.58 3.71 11.77
N VAL A 52 1.72 2.75 12.70
CA VAL A 52 2.87 2.69 13.62
C VAL A 52 4.16 2.44 12.85
N LEU A 53 4.16 1.56 11.83
CA LEU A 53 5.30 1.29 10.95
C LEU A 53 5.79 2.57 10.26
N MET A 54 4.90 3.37 9.67
CA MET A 54 5.29 4.63 9.01
C MET A 54 5.86 5.65 10.02
N ARG A 55 5.31 5.72 11.23
CA ARG A 55 5.84 6.59 12.28
C ARG A 55 7.21 6.13 12.81
N THR A 56 7.47 4.82 12.80
CA THR A 56 8.80 4.27 13.11
C THR A 56 9.81 4.60 12.02
N LEU A 57 9.38 4.57 10.75
CA LEU A 57 10.23 4.92 9.62
C LEU A 57 10.49 6.43 9.50
N GLN A 58 9.57 7.28 9.97
CA GLN A 58 9.64 8.74 9.82
C GLN A 58 11.01 9.31 10.24
N PRO A 59 11.53 9.15 11.47
CA PRO A 59 12.81 9.73 11.88
C PRO A 59 14.00 9.11 11.13
N ILE A 60 13.90 7.86 10.70
CA ILE A 60 14.93 7.19 9.92
C ILE A 60 15.02 7.83 8.53
N LEU A 61 13.87 8.02 7.87
CA LEU A 61 13.78 8.63 6.55
C LEU A 61 14.18 10.11 6.57
N GLU A 62 13.83 10.86 7.61
CA GLU A 62 14.28 12.26 7.79
C GLU A 62 15.81 12.36 7.82
N LYS A 63 16.47 11.41 8.50
CA LYS A 63 17.94 11.33 8.54
C LYS A 63 18.52 10.96 7.17
N GLU A 64 17.94 9.98 6.49
CA GLU A 64 18.42 9.50 5.18
C GLU A 64 18.24 10.55 4.07
N LEU A 65 17.10 11.25 4.08
CA LEU A 65 16.73 12.21 3.02
C LEU A 65 17.21 13.65 3.32
N GLY A 66 17.52 13.95 4.59
CA GLY A 66 17.96 15.28 5.01
C GLY A 66 16.86 16.34 5.00
N VAL A 67 15.60 15.95 4.95
CA VAL A 67 14.43 16.85 4.98
C VAL A 67 13.36 16.28 5.93
N PRO A 68 12.47 17.13 6.49
CA PRO A 68 11.36 16.66 7.32
C PRO A 68 10.39 15.76 6.54
N ILE A 69 9.82 14.78 7.23
CA ILE A 69 8.73 13.93 6.74
C ILE A 69 7.44 14.32 7.45
N VAL A 70 6.42 14.71 6.70
CA VAL A 70 5.11 15.09 7.23
C VAL A 70 4.12 13.96 7.00
N ILE A 71 3.57 13.40 8.07
CA ILE A 71 2.55 12.35 7.99
C ILE A 71 1.16 12.97 8.06
N VAL A 72 0.32 12.70 7.05
CA VAL A 72 -1.07 13.17 6.96
C VAL A 72 -2.01 11.98 6.84
N GLU A 73 -2.91 11.80 7.78
CA GLU A 73 -3.90 10.72 7.74
C GLU A 73 -5.11 11.12 6.87
N LYS A 74 -5.47 10.24 5.93
CA LYS A 74 -6.65 10.38 5.05
C LYS A 74 -7.41 9.04 5.01
N PRO A 75 -8.01 8.62 6.12
CA PRO A 75 -8.71 7.34 6.19
C PRO A 75 -10.05 7.37 5.44
N GLY A 76 -10.55 6.18 5.10
CA GLY A 76 -11.88 5.97 4.54
C GLY A 76 -11.92 4.96 3.41
N SER A 77 -13.03 4.23 3.31
CA SER A 77 -13.32 3.23 2.27
C SER A 77 -12.15 2.26 1.99
N GLY A 78 -11.61 1.64 3.06
CA GLY A 78 -10.50 0.69 2.92
C GLY A 78 -9.20 1.28 2.40
N GLY A 79 -9.03 2.63 2.47
CA GLY A 79 -7.89 3.38 1.98
C GLY A 79 -8.15 4.18 0.70
N ALA A 80 -9.31 4.00 0.04
CA ALA A 80 -9.63 4.67 -1.22
C ALA A 80 -9.57 6.20 -1.13
N VAL A 81 -9.89 6.81 0.03
CA VAL A 81 -9.80 8.26 0.24
C VAL A 81 -8.35 8.73 0.16
N GLY A 82 -7.43 8.06 0.86
CA GLY A 82 -6.01 8.43 0.87
C GLY A 82 -5.36 8.26 -0.51
N TRP A 83 -5.57 7.12 -1.17
CA TRP A 83 -5.02 6.91 -2.51
C TRP A 83 -5.70 7.78 -3.57
N GLY A 84 -7.01 8.06 -3.42
CA GLY A 84 -7.71 9.03 -4.26
C GLY A 84 -7.12 10.44 -4.14
N THR A 85 -6.65 10.83 -2.94
CA THR A 85 -5.91 12.07 -2.74
C THR A 85 -4.53 11.99 -3.42
N LEU A 86 -3.77 10.92 -3.18
CA LEU A 86 -2.43 10.78 -3.76
C LEU A 86 -2.43 10.83 -5.30
N GLN A 87 -3.35 10.15 -5.96
CA GLN A 87 -3.34 10.04 -7.43
C GLN A 87 -3.49 11.36 -8.18
N VAL A 88 -3.97 12.42 -7.49
CA VAL A 88 -4.14 13.77 -8.08
C VAL A 88 -3.06 14.75 -7.62
N GLU A 89 -2.14 14.29 -6.76
CA GLU A 89 -0.97 15.06 -6.34
C GLU A 89 0.04 15.20 -7.50
N LYS A 90 0.91 16.21 -7.40
CA LYS A 90 1.96 16.42 -8.40
C LYS A 90 2.93 15.21 -8.41
N PRO A 91 3.29 14.70 -9.59
CA PRO A 91 4.25 13.61 -9.71
C PRO A 91 5.70 14.11 -9.57
N ASP A 92 5.98 14.80 -8.46
CA ASP A 92 7.28 15.41 -8.18
C ASP A 92 8.05 14.72 -7.03
N GLY A 93 7.51 13.61 -6.51
CA GLY A 93 8.13 12.83 -5.44
C GLY A 93 8.05 13.47 -4.05
N TYR A 94 7.40 14.62 -3.88
CA TYR A 94 7.21 15.26 -2.58
C TYR A 94 5.93 14.83 -1.86
N THR A 95 5.05 14.11 -2.54
CA THR A 95 3.91 13.44 -1.92
C THR A 95 3.93 11.96 -2.30
N ILE A 96 4.00 11.09 -1.30
CA ILE A 96 4.02 9.63 -1.45
C ILE A 96 3.03 9.00 -0.46
N ALA A 97 2.76 7.72 -0.61
CA ALA A 97 1.93 6.99 0.34
C ALA A 97 2.41 5.55 0.53
N PRO A 98 2.13 4.92 1.67
CA PRO A 98 2.18 3.48 1.75
C PRO A 98 1.15 2.89 0.79
N GLY A 99 1.62 1.95 -0.04
CA GLY A 99 0.80 1.11 -0.89
C GLY A 99 0.48 -0.20 -0.19
N SER A 100 -0.61 -0.81 -0.58
CA SER A 100 -0.97 -2.17 -0.19
C SER A 100 -1.86 -2.80 -1.25
N SER A 101 -2.05 -4.12 -1.19
CA SER A 101 -3.00 -4.81 -2.05
C SER A 101 -4.43 -4.26 -1.97
N SER A 102 -4.75 -3.47 -0.93
CA SER A 102 -6.03 -2.74 -0.85
C SER A 102 -6.23 -1.69 -1.94
N ILE A 103 -5.18 -1.22 -2.63
CA ILE A 103 -5.30 -0.33 -3.80
C ILE A 103 -6.15 -0.98 -4.89
N PHE A 104 -6.00 -2.29 -5.10
CA PHE A 104 -6.76 -3.04 -6.11
C PHE A 104 -8.24 -3.18 -5.72
N GLY A 105 -8.50 -3.36 -4.42
CA GLY A 105 -9.85 -3.32 -3.88
C GLY A 105 -10.47 -1.91 -3.96
N ALA A 106 -9.69 -0.86 -3.71
CA ALA A 106 -10.13 0.52 -3.89
C ALA A 106 -10.52 0.80 -5.36
N HIS A 107 -9.73 0.30 -6.32
CA HIS A 107 -10.07 0.35 -7.74
C HIS A 107 -11.45 -0.28 -8.02
N TRP A 108 -11.69 -1.46 -7.46
CA TRP A 108 -12.94 -2.20 -7.62
C TRP A 108 -14.13 -1.44 -7.01
N VAL A 109 -14.09 -1.07 -5.72
CA VAL A 109 -15.23 -0.44 -5.03
C VAL A 109 -15.54 0.97 -5.54
N THR A 110 -14.54 1.67 -6.06
CA THR A 110 -14.73 3.02 -6.64
C THR A 110 -15.05 3.00 -8.12
N LYS A 111 -15.19 1.80 -8.74
CA LYS A 111 -15.40 1.62 -10.19
C LYS A 111 -14.34 2.34 -11.02
N GLY A 112 -13.07 2.20 -10.62
CA GLY A 112 -11.91 2.78 -11.31
C GLY A 112 -11.64 4.26 -11.03
N ARG A 113 -12.41 4.95 -10.18
CA ARG A 113 -12.08 6.34 -9.79
C ARG A 113 -10.75 6.43 -9.03
N VAL A 114 -10.42 5.46 -8.20
CA VAL A 114 -9.06 5.20 -7.73
C VAL A 114 -8.47 4.15 -8.65
N ASP A 115 -7.54 4.53 -9.52
CA ASP A 115 -6.96 3.60 -10.47
C ASP A 115 -5.56 3.19 -10.03
N TYR A 116 -5.36 1.91 -9.77
CA TYR A 116 -4.07 1.35 -9.38
C TYR A 116 -2.96 1.65 -10.40
N ARG A 117 -3.30 1.90 -11.67
CA ARG A 117 -2.37 2.26 -12.75
C ARG A 117 -1.85 3.70 -12.64
N ASN A 118 -2.46 4.52 -11.78
CA ASN A 118 -2.04 5.91 -11.51
C ASN A 118 -0.98 6.01 -10.42
N PHE A 119 -0.42 4.90 -9.99
CA PHE A 119 0.65 4.86 -9.01
C PHE A 119 1.92 4.25 -9.58
N GLU A 120 3.06 4.72 -9.06
CA GLU A 120 4.40 4.22 -9.28
C GLU A 120 4.85 3.49 -8.01
N PRO A 121 4.76 2.15 -7.94
CA PRO A 121 5.28 1.39 -6.80
C PRO A 121 6.81 1.36 -6.87
N PHE A 122 7.48 1.64 -5.73
CA PHE A 122 8.94 1.79 -5.73
C PHE A 122 9.69 1.07 -4.60
N ALA A 123 8.99 0.55 -3.61
CA ALA A 123 9.58 -0.28 -2.57
C ALA A 123 8.55 -1.22 -1.98
N THR A 124 8.88 -2.50 -1.82
CA THR A 124 8.18 -3.42 -0.92
C THR A 124 8.83 -3.34 0.46
N LEU A 125 8.04 -3.38 1.51
CA LEU A 125 8.51 -3.33 2.90
C LEU A 125 8.19 -4.62 3.66
N THR A 126 6.95 -5.11 3.51
CA THR A 126 6.47 -6.31 4.22
C THR A 126 5.46 -7.08 3.39
N GLN A 127 5.35 -8.37 3.65
CA GLN A 127 4.29 -9.25 3.18
C GLN A 127 3.53 -9.80 4.38
N ASP A 128 2.23 -9.60 4.42
CA ASP A 128 1.37 -10.05 5.53
C ASP A 128 0.31 -11.02 5.02
N TYR A 129 -0.10 -11.94 5.87
CA TYR A 129 -1.19 -12.86 5.59
C TYR A 129 -2.32 -12.67 6.60
N PHE A 130 -3.57 -12.95 6.18
CA PHE A 130 -4.69 -12.86 7.08
C PHE A 130 -4.65 -13.93 8.17
N SER A 131 -5.31 -13.65 9.27
CA SER A 131 -5.66 -14.61 10.31
C SER A 131 -7.16 -14.70 10.48
N ILE A 132 -7.67 -15.87 10.83
CA ILE A 132 -9.02 -16.05 11.38
C ILE A 132 -8.86 -16.07 12.88
N THR A 133 -9.36 -15.02 13.55
CA THR A 133 -9.16 -14.82 14.99
C THR A 133 -10.50 -14.60 15.68
N VAL A 134 -10.66 -15.22 16.85
CA VAL A 134 -11.85 -15.16 17.69
C VAL A 134 -11.50 -14.68 19.10
N ASN A 135 -12.51 -14.32 19.90
CA ASN A 135 -12.31 -14.13 21.33
C ASN A 135 -11.92 -15.47 22.00
N SER A 136 -10.96 -15.47 22.92
CA SER A 136 -10.50 -16.72 23.57
C SER A 136 -11.59 -17.45 24.39
N GLU A 137 -12.62 -16.73 24.82
CA GLU A 137 -13.77 -17.30 25.51
C GLU A 137 -14.87 -17.79 24.55
N SER A 138 -14.70 -17.61 23.20
CA SER A 138 -15.65 -18.16 22.24
C SER A 138 -15.75 -19.68 22.36
N PRO A 139 -16.88 -20.30 21.94
CA PRO A 139 -17.05 -21.75 22.00
C PRO A 139 -16.04 -22.50 21.13
N TRP A 140 -15.45 -21.84 20.12
CA TRP A 140 -14.50 -22.46 19.20
C TRP A 140 -13.07 -22.37 19.74
N LYS A 141 -12.50 -23.53 20.03
CA LYS A 141 -11.09 -23.64 20.50
C LYS A 141 -10.14 -23.99 19.39
N THR A 142 -10.66 -24.58 18.30
CA THR A 142 -9.92 -24.99 17.10
C THR A 142 -10.56 -24.40 15.84
N PHE A 143 -9.81 -24.41 14.74
CA PHE A 143 -10.38 -24.03 13.43
C PHE A 143 -11.47 -24.99 12.99
N ASP A 144 -11.33 -26.29 13.24
CA ASP A 144 -12.34 -27.30 12.84
C ASP A 144 -13.71 -27.03 13.50
N GLU A 145 -13.73 -26.73 14.81
CA GLU A 145 -14.96 -26.36 15.53
C GLU A 145 -15.62 -25.10 14.92
N PHE A 146 -14.79 -24.07 14.66
CA PHE A 146 -15.26 -22.84 14.03
C PHE A 146 -15.80 -23.10 12.62
N TYR A 147 -15.06 -23.86 11.81
CA TYR A 147 -15.44 -24.17 10.43
C TYR A 147 -16.73 -24.96 10.35
N LYS A 148 -16.88 -26.02 11.17
CA LYS A 148 -18.13 -26.81 11.26
C LYS A 148 -19.31 -25.92 11.64
N PHE A 149 -19.13 -25.04 12.62
CA PHE A 149 -20.19 -24.11 13.04
C PHE A 149 -20.60 -23.17 11.91
N VAL A 150 -19.63 -22.52 11.24
CA VAL A 150 -19.91 -21.59 10.15
C VAL A 150 -20.60 -22.27 8.96
N LYS A 151 -20.20 -23.50 8.64
CA LYS A 151 -20.84 -24.32 7.58
C LYS A 151 -22.29 -24.64 7.91
N ALA A 152 -22.56 -25.00 9.15
CA ALA A 152 -23.93 -25.38 9.60
C ALA A 152 -24.82 -24.14 9.84
N ASN A 153 -24.24 -22.94 10.02
CA ASN A 153 -24.94 -21.72 10.39
C ASN A 153 -24.56 -20.56 9.47
N PRO A 154 -24.91 -20.59 8.18
CA PRO A 154 -24.58 -19.52 7.24
C PRO A 154 -25.13 -18.18 7.71
N GLY A 155 -24.31 -17.12 7.63
CA GLY A 155 -24.69 -15.76 8.02
C GLY A 155 -24.74 -15.48 9.53
N LYS A 156 -24.44 -16.44 10.41
CA LYS A 156 -24.47 -16.25 11.87
C LYS A 156 -23.17 -15.74 12.48
N VAL A 157 -22.05 -15.88 11.77
CA VAL A 157 -20.75 -15.38 12.20
C VAL A 157 -20.43 -14.09 11.43
N ARG A 158 -20.06 -13.06 12.17
CA ARG A 158 -19.59 -11.75 11.65
C ARG A 158 -18.09 -11.69 11.79
N ALA A 159 -17.40 -11.23 10.73
CA ALA A 159 -15.97 -11.01 10.76
C ALA A 159 -15.64 -9.54 10.47
N GLY A 160 -14.90 -8.92 11.40
CA GLY A 160 -14.40 -7.56 11.25
C GLY A 160 -13.18 -7.49 10.32
N SER A 161 -13.10 -6.45 9.50
CA SER A 161 -11.93 -6.15 8.68
C SER A 161 -11.58 -4.67 8.69
N SER A 162 -10.51 -4.27 7.98
CA SER A 162 -10.05 -2.87 7.89
C SER A 162 -10.83 -2.00 6.90
N GLY A 163 -12.05 -2.39 6.54
CA GLY A 163 -12.96 -1.60 5.69
C GLY A 163 -13.38 -2.31 4.40
N THR A 164 -14.48 -1.83 3.83
CA THR A 164 -15.02 -2.35 2.57
C THR A 164 -14.04 -2.10 1.42
N GLY A 165 -13.78 -3.15 0.62
CA GLY A 165 -12.78 -3.11 -0.48
C GLY A 165 -11.33 -3.20 -0.01
N GLY A 166 -11.05 -3.17 1.31
CA GLY A 166 -9.72 -3.44 1.82
C GLY A 166 -9.31 -4.90 1.61
N ILE A 167 -8.00 -5.17 1.67
CA ILE A 167 -7.47 -6.53 1.41
C ILE A 167 -8.10 -7.57 2.32
N TRP A 168 -8.33 -7.27 3.59
CA TRP A 168 -8.91 -8.22 4.52
C TRP A 168 -10.39 -8.54 4.24
N HIS A 169 -11.13 -7.57 3.68
CA HIS A 169 -12.47 -7.87 3.13
C HIS A 169 -12.38 -8.80 1.92
N ILE A 170 -11.41 -8.58 1.02
CA ILE A 170 -11.20 -9.44 -0.15
C ILE A 170 -10.76 -10.85 0.29
N CYS A 171 -9.88 -10.96 1.30
CA CYS A 171 -9.51 -12.24 1.90
C CYS A 171 -10.73 -12.97 2.48
N LEU A 172 -11.66 -12.26 3.15
CA LEU A 172 -12.89 -12.86 3.66
C LEU A 172 -13.78 -13.40 2.52
N MET A 173 -13.94 -12.63 1.45
CA MET A 173 -14.71 -13.08 0.29
C MET A 173 -14.07 -14.30 -0.37
N ALA A 174 -12.73 -14.31 -0.50
CA ALA A 174 -11.99 -15.44 -1.04
C ALA A 174 -12.10 -16.68 -0.14
N PHE A 175 -11.99 -16.49 1.17
CA PHE A 175 -12.19 -17.57 2.15
C PHE A 175 -13.61 -18.14 2.07
N ASN A 176 -14.64 -17.29 2.07
CA ASN A 176 -16.02 -17.74 1.96
C ASN A 176 -16.24 -18.57 0.68
N LYS A 177 -15.67 -18.15 -0.45
CA LYS A 177 -15.76 -18.87 -1.71
C LYS A 177 -15.02 -20.20 -1.67
N ALA A 178 -13.76 -20.21 -1.24
CA ALA A 178 -12.93 -21.42 -1.20
C ALA A 178 -13.43 -22.44 -0.17
N ALA A 179 -13.86 -21.98 0.98
CA ALA A 179 -14.35 -22.80 2.08
C ALA A 179 -15.85 -23.16 1.95
N GLY A 180 -16.60 -22.54 1.02
CA GLY A 180 -18.04 -22.70 0.88
C GLY A 180 -18.81 -22.22 2.13
N THR A 181 -18.42 -21.10 2.72
CA THR A 181 -19.00 -20.51 3.93
C THR A 181 -19.70 -19.18 3.65
N GLN A 182 -20.45 -18.66 4.63
CA GLN A 182 -21.13 -17.36 4.55
C GLN A 182 -20.88 -16.57 5.84
N ILE A 183 -19.64 -16.18 6.07
CA ILE A 183 -19.28 -15.26 7.15
C ILE A 183 -19.63 -13.84 6.70
N VAL A 184 -20.34 -13.09 7.55
CA VAL A 184 -20.81 -11.73 7.26
C VAL A 184 -19.67 -10.72 7.51
N HIS A 185 -19.41 -9.87 6.56
CA HIS A 185 -18.41 -8.80 6.69
C HIS A 185 -18.91 -7.62 7.53
N VAL A 186 -18.09 -7.17 8.49
CA VAL A 186 -18.31 -5.93 9.25
C VAL A 186 -17.11 -5.00 9.02
N PRO A 187 -17.29 -3.86 8.32
CA PRO A 187 -16.21 -2.93 8.04
C PRO A 187 -15.85 -2.06 9.26
N PHE A 188 -14.56 -1.88 9.49
CA PHE A 188 -13.99 -0.93 10.46
C PHE A 188 -12.99 0.01 9.79
N GLU A 189 -12.68 1.15 10.39
CA GLU A 189 -11.69 2.10 9.86
C GLU A 189 -10.23 1.70 10.15
N GLY A 190 -9.95 0.41 10.21
CA GLY A 190 -8.63 -0.18 10.43
C GLY A 190 -8.70 -1.50 11.19
N GLY A 191 -7.68 -2.35 11.02
CA GLY A 191 -7.64 -3.68 11.64
C GLY A 191 -7.69 -3.64 13.17
N GLY A 192 -7.01 -2.69 13.79
CA GLY A 192 -7.02 -2.54 15.27
C GLY A 192 -8.41 -2.32 15.87
N LYS A 193 -9.30 -1.55 15.19
CA LYS A 193 -10.69 -1.37 15.65
C LYS A 193 -11.51 -2.67 15.55
N ALA A 194 -11.29 -3.47 14.49
CA ALA A 194 -11.91 -4.78 14.35
C ALA A 194 -11.46 -5.75 15.48
N VAL A 195 -10.18 -5.71 15.81
CA VAL A 195 -9.60 -6.49 16.95
C VAL A 195 -10.27 -6.14 18.27
N VAL A 196 -10.41 -4.84 18.58
CA VAL A 196 -11.10 -4.37 19.79
C VAL A 196 -12.55 -4.85 19.83
N ALA A 197 -13.25 -4.85 18.70
CA ALA A 197 -14.64 -5.32 18.64
C ALA A 197 -14.76 -6.83 18.93
N VAL A 198 -13.80 -7.66 18.48
CA VAL A 198 -13.74 -9.10 18.86
C VAL A 198 -13.42 -9.27 20.34
N MET A 199 -12.47 -8.51 20.87
CA MET A 199 -12.13 -8.55 22.30
C MET A 199 -13.34 -8.20 23.18
N GLY A 200 -14.13 -7.22 22.74
CA GLY A 200 -15.38 -6.81 23.41
C GLY A 200 -16.58 -7.71 23.13
N LYS A 201 -16.41 -8.78 22.34
CA LYS A 201 -17.50 -9.71 21.91
C LYS A 201 -18.63 -9.01 21.14
N HIS A 202 -18.35 -7.86 20.51
CA HIS A 202 -19.32 -7.15 19.66
C HIS A 202 -19.52 -7.85 18.30
N ILE A 203 -18.51 -8.58 17.86
CA ILE A 203 -18.52 -9.47 16.69
C ILE A 203 -17.81 -10.79 17.04
N GLU A 204 -18.09 -11.83 16.27
CA GLU A 204 -17.64 -13.20 16.59
C GLU A 204 -16.18 -13.44 16.22
N SER A 205 -15.72 -12.82 15.12
CA SER A 205 -14.37 -13.04 14.59
C SER A 205 -13.80 -11.80 13.92
N THR A 206 -12.52 -11.85 13.61
CA THR A 206 -11.88 -10.85 12.72
C THR A 206 -11.01 -11.56 11.70
N ILE A 207 -10.88 -10.91 10.52
CA ILE A 207 -9.98 -11.33 9.46
C ILE A 207 -9.02 -10.16 9.16
N VAL A 208 -7.90 -10.14 9.90
CA VAL A 208 -6.83 -9.13 9.79
C VAL A 208 -5.48 -9.83 9.95
N THR A 209 -4.37 -9.11 9.77
CA THR A 209 -3.03 -9.68 10.05
C THR A 209 -2.81 -9.88 11.55
N PRO A 210 -2.03 -10.89 11.97
CA PRO A 210 -1.57 -11.01 13.35
C PRO A 210 -0.85 -9.75 13.86
N GLY A 211 -0.19 -8.99 12.97
CA GLY A 211 0.46 -7.73 13.30
C GLY A 211 -0.49 -6.66 13.86
N ASP A 212 -1.77 -6.63 13.44
CA ASP A 212 -2.77 -5.73 14.01
C ASP A 212 -3.18 -6.10 15.47
N MET A 213 -2.77 -7.28 15.92
CA MET A 213 -3.10 -7.83 17.25
C MET A 213 -1.90 -7.92 18.20
N THR A 214 -0.72 -7.50 17.80
CA THR A 214 0.53 -7.73 18.55
C THR A 214 0.45 -7.17 19.98
N ALA A 215 -0.18 -6.01 20.17
CA ALA A 215 -0.37 -5.42 21.49
C ALA A 215 -1.45 -6.13 22.33
N THR A 216 -2.38 -6.85 21.69
CA THR A 216 -3.55 -7.44 22.37
C THR A 216 -3.46 -8.96 22.55
N LEU A 217 -2.72 -9.67 21.69
CA LEU A 217 -2.52 -11.11 21.82
C LEU A 217 -1.92 -11.53 23.19
N PRO A 218 -0.94 -10.82 23.78
CA PRO A 218 -0.39 -11.16 25.07
C PRO A 218 -1.42 -11.08 26.22
N THR A 219 -2.54 -10.39 26.03
CA THR A 219 -3.62 -10.34 27.04
C THR A 219 -4.38 -11.66 27.20
N GLY A 220 -4.16 -12.63 26.30
CA GLY A 220 -4.87 -13.90 26.29
C GLY A 220 -6.35 -13.83 25.88
N LYS A 221 -6.85 -12.63 25.51
CA LYS A 221 -8.27 -12.42 25.14
C LYS A 221 -8.62 -12.83 23.70
N LEU A 222 -7.61 -13.15 22.89
CA LEU A 222 -7.76 -13.53 21.51
C LEU A 222 -7.12 -14.90 21.23
N ARG A 223 -7.69 -15.63 20.29
CA ARG A 223 -7.16 -16.89 19.77
C ARG A 223 -7.13 -16.85 18.24
N ILE A 224 -5.94 -17.03 17.67
CA ILE A 224 -5.78 -17.23 16.23
C ILE A 224 -6.10 -18.69 15.95
N LEU A 225 -7.05 -18.95 15.05
CA LEU A 225 -7.48 -20.30 14.68
C LEU A 225 -6.75 -20.81 13.43
N ALA A 226 -6.47 -19.93 12.47
CA ALA A 226 -5.77 -20.27 11.23
C ALA A 226 -5.15 -19.02 10.58
N LEU A 227 -4.17 -19.23 9.69
CA LEU A 227 -3.48 -18.22 8.90
C LEU A 227 -3.68 -18.45 7.40
N GLY A 228 -3.65 -17.40 6.60
CA GLY A 228 -3.83 -17.43 5.14
C GLY A 228 -2.55 -17.55 4.33
N GLY A 229 -1.41 -17.82 4.96
CA GLY A 229 -0.11 -17.91 4.31
C GLY A 229 0.15 -19.23 3.58
N PRO A 230 1.22 -19.29 2.74
CA PRO A 230 1.62 -20.51 2.03
C PRO A 230 2.22 -21.57 2.97
N ALA A 231 2.76 -21.14 4.11
CA ALA A 231 3.31 -21.95 5.19
C ALA A 231 3.00 -21.32 6.54
N ARG A 232 3.24 -22.05 7.63
CA ARG A 232 3.08 -21.52 8.99
C ARG A 232 3.98 -20.30 9.21
N ASN A 233 3.45 -19.33 9.91
CA ASN A 233 4.22 -18.16 10.29
C ASN A 233 5.21 -18.53 11.40
N PRO A 234 6.52 -18.21 11.27
CA PRO A 234 7.53 -18.56 12.27
C PRO A 234 7.27 -17.96 13.66
N PHE A 235 6.53 -16.87 13.75
CA PHE A 235 6.10 -16.27 15.02
C PHE A 235 4.89 -16.98 15.66
N TYR A 236 4.21 -17.85 14.90
CA TYR A 236 3.01 -18.59 15.34
C TYR A 236 3.08 -20.05 14.82
N PRO A 237 4.11 -20.83 15.20
CA PRO A 237 4.38 -22.16 14.63
C PRO A 237 3.28 -23.18 14.90
N ASP A 238 2.53 -22.98 15.99
CA ASP A 238 1.43 -23.86 16.36
C ASP A 238 0.11 -23.57 15.65
N VAL A 239 0.02 -22.44 14.93
CA VAL A 239 -1.19 -22.06 14.20
C VAL A 239 -1.11 -22.59 12.77
N PRO A 240 -2.04 -23.46 12.36
CA PRO A 240 -2.05 -24.03 11.01
C PRO A 240 -2.44 -22.98 9.96
N THR A 241 -2.06 -23.22 8.71
CA THR A 241 -2.61 -22.45 7.59
C THR A 241 -3.94 -23.03 7.14
N VAL A 242 -4.80 -22.19 6.54
CA VAL A 242 -6.05 -22.68 5.93
C VAL A 242 -5.79 -23.71 4.83
N LYS A 243 -4.62 -23.61 4.17
CA LYS A 243 -4.16 -24.59 3.16
C LYS A 243 -3.86 -25.95 3.77
N GLU A 244 -3.13 -25.99 4.90
CA GLU A 244 -2.92 -27.25 5.67
C GLU A 244 -4.23 -27.87 6.14
N LEU A 245 -5.26 -27.06 6.36
CA LEU A 245 -6.59 -27.49 6.80
C LEU A 245 -7.53 -27.86 5.63
N GLY A 246 -6.99 -28.00 4.41
CA GLY A 246 -7.71 -28.48 3.23
C GLY A 246 -8.48 -27.39 2.45
N ILE A 247 -8.30 -26.11 2.77
CA ILE A 247 -8.88 -25.01 2.01
C ILE A 247 -7.80 -24.44 1.09
N ASP A 248 -7.93 -24.68 -0.22
CA ASP A 248 -6.96 -24.20 -1.21
C ASP A 248 -7.05 -22.68 -1.38
N LEU A 249 -6.47 -21.99 -0.43
CA LEU A 249 -6.38 -20.54 -0.41
C LEU A 249 -5.03 -20.09 0.18
N VAL A 250 -4.27 -19.32 -0.61
CA VAL A 250 -3.15 -18.51 -0.13
C VAL A 250 -3.42 -17.09 -0.56
N MET A 251 -3.64 -16.20 0.39
CA MET A 251 -3.89 -14.80 0.10
C MET A 251 -3.33 -13.91 1.21
N GLY A 252 -2.66 -12.84 0.80
CA GLY A 252 -2.03 -11.91 1.70
C GLY A 252 -2.04 -10.49 1.18
N ASN A 253 -1.34 -9.65 1.88
CA ASN A 253 -1.25 -8.23 1.62
C ASN A 253 0.19 -7.86 1.31
N TRP A 254 0.46 -7.48 0.08
CA TRP A 254 1.65 -6.71 -0.24
C TRP A 254 1.60 -5.35 0.46
N SER A 255 2.70 -4.93 1.04
CA SER A 255 2.88 -3.65 1.67
C SER A 255 4.17 -3.01 1.24
N GLY A 256 4.05 -1.83 0.65
CA GLY A 256 5.19 -1.10 0.11
C GLY A 256 4.92 0.39 0.05
N MET A 257 5.62 1.08 -0.82
CA MET A 257 5.48 2.51 -1.05
C MET A 257 5.11 2.80 -2.50
N VAL A 258 4.25 3.80 -2.68
CA VAL A 258 3.83 4.27 -4.00
C VAL A 258 3.95 5.80 -4.09
N ALA A 259 4.27 6.27 -5.29
CA ALA A 259 4.21 7.67 -5.68
C ALA A 259 3.14 7.89 -6.75
N PRO A 260 2.73 9.12 -7.08
CA PRO A 260 1.91 9.41 -8.25
C PRO A 260 2.63 8.96 -9.53
N LYS A 261 1.86 8.42 -10.50
CA LYS A 261 2.39 8.02 -11.80
C LYS A 261 3.05 9.19 -12.52
N GLY A 262 4.22 8.92 -13.13
CA GLY A 262 5.00 9.95 -13.83
C GLY A 262 6.00 10.68 -12.93
N THR A 263 6.13 10.28 -11.67
CA THR A 263 7.23 10.76 -10.81
C THR A 263 8.57 10.43 -11.48
N PRO A 264 9.49 11.42 -11.64
CA PRO A 264 10.75 11.24 -12.32
C PRO A 264 11.57 10.08 -11.73
N ARG A 265 12.19 9.29 -12.62
CA ARG A 265 12.93 8.07 -12.23
C ARG A 265 14.06 8.37 -11.23
N GLU A 266 14.77 9.47 -11.42
CA GLU A 266 15.85 9.91 -10.54
C GLU A 266 15.34 10.22 -9.11
N ARG A 267 14.12 10.75 -8.97
CA ARG A 267 13.49 10.99 -7.66
C ARG A 267 13.02 9.67 -7.01
N ILE A 268 12.48 8.77 -7.80
CA ILE A 268 12.14 7.40 -7.34
C ILE A 268 13.39 6.69 -6.83
N GLN A 269 14.52 6.77 -7.52
CA GLN A 269 15.78 6.15 -7.09
C GLN A 269 16.28 6.71 -5.74
N VAL A 270 16.14 8.03 -5.52
CA VAL A 270 16.49 8.64 -4.22
C VAL A 270 15.58 8.10 -3.10
N LEU A 271 14.26 8.04 -3.34
CA LEU A 271 13.31 7.47 -2.38
C LEU A 271 13.58 6.00 -2.12
N GLU A 272 13.73 5.19 -3.17
CA GLU A 272 14.05 3.76 -3.08
C GLU A 272 15.29 3.52 -2.20
N LYS A 273 16.38 4.27 -2.46
CA LYS A 273 17.61 4.17 -1.68
C LYS A 273 17.38 4.47 -0.20
N ALA A 274 16.60 5.51 0.10
CA ALA A 274 16.28 5.88 1.48
C ALA A 274 15.49 4.76 2.20
N PHE A 275 14.49 4.18 1.53
CA PHE A 275 13.74 3.04 2.07
C PHE A 275 14.57 1.76 2.16
N ALA A 276 15.49 1.50 1.21
CA ALA A 276 16.44 0.39 1.27
C ALA A 276 17.38 0.48 2.49
N ASN A 277 17.87 1.69 2.80
CA ASN A 277 18.66 1.92 3.98
C ASN A 277 17.81 1.78 5.26
N ALA A 278 16.61 2.36 5.25
CA ALA A 278 15.68 2.29 6.36
C ALA A 278 15.28 0.84 6.69
N SER A 279 15.11 -0.04 5.69
CA SER A 279 14.77 -1.45 5.90
C SER A 279 15.84 -2.26 6.64
N LYS A 280 17.08 -1.76 6.65
CA LYS A 280 18.24 -2.37 7.35
C LYS A 280 18.50 -1.69 8.69
N ASN A 281 17.80 -0.58 9.00
CA ASN A 281 18.02 0.15 10.24
C ASN A 281 17.61 -0.72 11.45
N PRO A 282 18.47 -0.84 12.50
CA PRO A 282 18.16 -1.66 13.67
C PRO A 282 16.84 -1.33 14.35
N GLN A 283 16.45 -0.05 14.40
CA GLN A 283 15.19 0.38 15.00
C GLN A 283 13.99 -0.14 14.21
N TYR A 284 14.07 -0.16 12.86
CA TYR A 284 13.03 -0.72 12.01
C TYR A 284 12.96 -2.24 12.13
N VAL A 285 14.12 -2.92 12.10
CA VAL A 285 14.20 -4.39 12.25
C VAL A 285 13.65 -4.82 13.61
N ASP A 286 14.02 -4.15 14.69
CA ASP A 286 13.50 -4.40 16.05
C ASP A 286 11.98 -4.18 16.11
N PHE A 287 11.48 -3.11 15.46
CA PHE A 287 10.03 -2.88 15.35
C PHE A 287 9.32 -4.05 14.66
N LEU A 288 9.85 -4.55 13.53
CA LEU A 288 9.25 -5.68 12.82
C LEU A 288 9.23 -6.94 13.68
N GLN A 289 10.36 -7.26 14.35
CA GLN A 289 10.48 -8.41 15.25
C GLN A 289 9.47 -8.33 16.40
N LYS A 290 9.38 -7.18 17.09
CA LYS A 290 8.42 -6.95 18.16
C LYS A 290 6.97 -7.07 17.72
N ASN A 291 6.69 -6.68 16.46
CA ASN A 291 5.35 -6.78 15.88
C ASN A 291 5.13 -8.10 15.10
N ARG A 292 6.10 -9.03 15.15
CA ARG A 292 6.02 -10.34 14.52
C ARG A 292 5.69 -10.26 13.03
N VAL A 293 6.38 -9.33 12.34
CA VAL A 293 6.27 -9.08 10.91
C VAL A 293 7.60 -9.42 10.24
N THR A 294 7.55 -10.10 9.11
CA THR A 294 8.72 -10.42 8.31
C THR A 294 9.19 -9.19 7.52
N ASN A 295 10.50 -8.97 7.49
CA ASN A 295 11.10 -7.95 6.63
C ASN A 295 11.27 -8.52 5.22
N GLU A 296 10.50 -7.99 4.26
CA GLU A 296 10.44 -8.48 2.87
C GLU A 296 10.81 -7.35 1.89
N TYR A 297 11.91 -6.63 2.21
CA TYR A 297 12.30 -5.51 1.35
C TYR A 297 12.62 -5.95 -0.08
N ALA A 298 12.00 -5.28 -1.05
CA ALA A 298 12.36 -5.36 -2.47
C ALA A 298 12.40 -3.94 -3.08
N GLY A 299 13.30 -3.73 -4.05
CA GLY A 299 13.44 -2.47 -4.78
C GLY A 299 12.39 -2.29 -5.87
N THR A 300 12.51 -1.18 -6.62
CA THR A 300 11.50 -0.73 -7.59
C THR A 300 11.14 -1.80 -8.63
N GLU A 301 12.10 -2.44 -9.27
CA GLU A 301 11.84 -3.36 -10.39
C GLU A 301 11.03 -4.59 -9.94
N GLU A 302 11.43 -5.22 -8.85
CA GLU A 302 10.72 -6.38 -8.28
C GLU A 302 9.35 -5.97 -7.75
N THR A 303 9.29 -4.85 -7.00
CA THR A 303 8.04 -4.29 -6.49
C THR A 303 7.03 -4.01 -7.60
N ARG A 304 7.45 -3.43 -8.72
CA ARG A 304 6.56 -3.17 -9.87
C ARG A 304 6.01 -4.45 -10.48
N LYS A 305 6.89 -5.45 -10.68
CA LYS A 305 6.47 -6.76 -11.21
C LYS A 305 5.39 -7.38 -10.32
N ASP A 306 5.65 -7.45 -9.02
CA ASP A 306 4.74 -8.07 -8.04
C ASP A 306 3.43 -7.27 -7.89
N TYR A 307 3.51 -5.95 -7.93
CA TYR A 307 2.35 -5.06 -7.86
C TYR A 307 1.37 -5.32 -8.99
N PHE A 308 1.84 -5.33 -10.24
CA PHE A 308 0.97 -5.53 -11.39
C PHE A 308 0.47 -6.98 -11.50
N GLN A 309 1.30 -7.97 -11.20
CA GLN A 309 0.89 -9.37 -11.15
C GLN A 309 -0.19 -9.63 -10.08
N THR A 310 -0.03 -9.03 -8.90
CA THR A 310 -1.04 -9.10 -7.82
C THR A 310 -2.32 -8.41 -8.24
N ALA A 311 -2.23 -7.25 -8.92
CA ALA A 311 -3.40 -6.54 -9.45
C ALA A 311 -4.22 -7.42 -10.40
N GLU A 312 -3.57 -8.04 -11.38
CA GLU A 312 -4.23 -8.92 -12.36
C GLU A 312 -4.95 -10.08 -11.67
N THR A 313 -4.26 -10.78 -10.78
CA THR A 313 -4.83 -11.93 -10.06
C THR A 313 -6.02 -11.52 -9.20
N MET A 314 -5.88 -10.44 -8.43
CA MET A 314 -6.93 -9.98 -7.51
C MET A 314 -8.14 -9.43 -8.25
N LEU A 315 -7.94 -8.63 -9.29
CA LEU A 315 -9.05 -8.08 -10.09
C LEU A 315 -9.77 -9.19 -10.89
N ALA A 316 -9.05 -10.19 -11.38
CA ALA A 316 -9.66 -11.38 -11.98
C ALA A 316 -10.56 -12.11 -10.97
N PHE A 317 -10.10 -12.30 -9.73
CA PHE A 317 -10.91 -12.87 -8.65
C PHE A 317 -12.16 -12.02 -8.37
N LEU A 318 -12.02 -10.71 -8.20
CA LEU A 318 -13.13 -9.79 -7.90
C LEU A 318 -14.21 -9.80 -8.99
N LYS A 319 -13.81 -9.84 -10.26
CA LYS A 319 -14.74 -10.01 -11.40
C LYS A 319 -15.58 -11.28 -11.32
N THR A 320 -15.06 -12.35 -10.70
CA THR A 320 -15.85 -13.60 -10.53
C THR A 320 -16.97 -13.43 -9.49
N LEU A 321 -16.87 -12.43 -8.60
CA LEU A 321 -17.89 -12.14 -7.59
C LEU A 321 -19.02 -11.25 -8.13
N GLU A 322 -18.76 -10.48 -9.19
CA GLU A 322 -19.75 -9.63 -9.84
C GLU A 322 -20.68 -10.40 -10.76
N LYS A 323 -20.22 -11.52 -11.30
CA LYS A 323 -21.06 -12.42 -12.09
C LYS A 323 -22.00 -13.18 -11.14
N LYS A 324 -23.20 -12.60 -10.88
CA LYS A 324 -24.31 -13.38 -10.29
C LYS A 324 -24.64 -14.55 -11.21
N PRO A 325 -24.91 -15.73 -10.64
CA PRO A 325 -25.49 -16.84 -11.40
C PRO A 325 -26.84 -16.48 -11.99
#